data_5c4e468beb287bc3778d4822c99d5f93
#
_entry.id   5c4e468beb287bc3778d4822c99d5f93
#
_cell.length_a   1.000
_cell.length_b   1.000
_cell.length_c   1.000
_cell.angle_alpha   90.00
_cell.angle_beta   90.00
_cell.angle_gamma   90.00
#
_symmetry.space_group_name_H-M   'P 1'
#
loop_
_entity.id
_entity.type
_entity.pdbx_description
1 polymer ?
#
loop_
_entity_poly.entity_id
_entity_poly.type
_entity_poly.pdbx_seq_one_letter_code
_entity_poly.pdbx_strand_id
1 'polypeptide(L)'
;MGIIFVAGCYGVGKSTLLEKLSEETKIPHFSAGMLISENNQELYGQNKYVADKKSNQAILIERIEQKLKSFPRFFLDGHFCIFKKGNIPDILPLDDLAQMHFEKIFLLEAAPSQILKNLKKRDGKNYSLASIEALIMAENKQAYIFSEATHIPLY
;
A
#
# COMPACT_ATOMS: atom_id res chain seq x y z
N MET A 1 -11.17 -1.43 17.25
CA MET A 1 -11.75 -1.73 15.94
C MET A 1 -11.08 -0.83 14.91
N GLY A 2 -10.48 -1.41 13.92
CA GLY A 2 -9.80 -0.59 12.91
C GLY A 2 -8.81 -1.36 12.06
N ILE A 3 -8.16 -0.62 11.18
CA ILE A 3 -7.23 -1.18 10.22
C ILE A 3 -5.80 -0.83 10.63
N ILE A 4 -4.96 -1.84 10.68
CA ILE A 4 -3.52 -1.64 10.84
C ILE A 4 -2.93 -1.53 9.44
N PHE A 5 -2.61 -0.30 9.04
CA PHE A 5 -2.09 -0.02 7.71
C PHE A 5 -0.59 -0.26 7.66
N VAL A 6 -0.16 -1.10 6.73
CA VAL A 6 1.26 -1.40 6.52
C VAL A 6 1.67 -0.83 5.17
N ALA A 7 2.41 0.26 5.23
CA ALA A 7 2.85 1.02 4.07
C ALA A 7 4.34 0.80 3.78
N GLY A 8 4.76 1.17 2.61
CA GLY A 8 6.14 1.09 2.17
C GLY A 8 6.26 0.92 0.67
N CYS A 9 7.45 1.14 0.16
CA CYS A 9 7.75 1.02 -1.27
C CYS A 9 7.47 -0.39 -1.80
N TYR A 10 7.23 -0.51 -3.10
CA TYR A 10 7.20 -1.82 -3.77
C TYR A 10 8.47 -2.61 -3.44
N GLY A 11 8.33 -3.89 -3.15
CA GLY A 11 9.47 -4.76 -2.90
C GLY A 11 10.14 -4.60 -1.54
N VAL A 12 9.56 -3.83 -0.62
CA VAL A 12 10.12 -3.66 0.73
C VAL A 12 9.91 -4.87 1.65
N GLY A 13 9.01 -5.79 1.28
CA GLY A 13 8.75 -7.02 2.04
C GLY A 13 7.45 -7.03 2.83
N LYS A 14 6.49 -6.18 2.51
CA LYS A 14 5.20 -6.10 3.21
C LYS A 14 4.44 -7.43 3.25
N SER A 15 4.26 -8.07 2.10
CA SER A 15 3.49 -9.32 2.01
C SER A 15 4.08 -10.43 2.88
N THR A 16 5.39 -10.62 2.83
CA THR A 16 6.09 -11.63 3.63
C THR A 16 5.94 -11.37 5.13
N LEU A 17 6.05 -10.11 5.54
CA LEU A 17 5.84 -9.73 6.93
C LEU A 17 4.40 -9.99 7.38
N LEU A 18 3.43 -9.61 6.55
CA LEU A 18 2.02 -9.73 6.89
C LEU A 18 1.53 -11.17 6.96
N GLU A 19 2.04 -12.06 6.11
CA GLU A 19 1.78 -13.49 6.22
C GLU A 19 2.16 -14.02 7.60
N LYS A 20 3.37 -13.72 8.04
CA LYS A 20 3.87 -14.12 9.37
C LYS A 20 3.06 -13.52 10.51
N LEU A 21 2.81 -12.22 10.46
CA LEU A 21 2.04 -11.54 11.50
C LEU A 21 0.60 -12.08 11.58
N SER A 22 -0.02 -12.36 10.45
CA SER A 22 -1.36 -12.92 10.40
C SER A 22 -1.41 -14.33 11.01
N GLU A 23 -0.39 -15.16 10.73
CA GLU A 23 -0.26 -16.49 11.33
C GLU A 23 -0.11 -16.44 12.85
N GLU A 24 0.74 -15.52 13.35
CA GLU A 24 1.03 -15.39 14.77
C GLU A 24 -0.10 -14.75 15.56
N THR A 25 -0.70 -13.70 15.02
CA THR A 25 -1.71 -12.89 15.73
C THR A 25 -3.14 -13.37 15.51
N LYS A 26 -3.38 -14.19 14.50
CA LYS A 26 -4.71 -14.59 14.00
C LYS A 26 -5.55 -13.41 13.51
N ILE A 27 -4.91 -12.27 13.26
CA ILE A 27 -5.53 -11.12 12.61
C ILE A 27 -5.38 -11.28 11.10
N PRO A 28 -6.46 -11.26 10.32
CA PRO A 28 -6.37 -11.43 8.87
C PRO A 28 -5.64 -10.26 8.22
N HIS A 29 -5.10 -10.50 7.03
CA HIS A 29 -4.48 -9.46 6.23
C HIS A 29 -5.06 -9.42 4.82
N PHE A 30 -5.11 -8.24 4.25
CA PHE A 30 -5.56 -8.00 2.89
C PHE A 30 -4.61 -7.03 2.20
N SER A 31 -4.49 -7.16 0.88
CA SER A 31 -3.77 -6.21 0.04
C SER A 31 -4.76 -5.23 -0.60
N ALA A 32 -4.46 -3.94 -0.56
CA ALA A 32 -5.26 -2.93 -1.24
C ALA A 32 -5.41 -3.24 -2.74
N GLY A 33 -4.32 -3.64 -3.39
CA GLY A 33 -4.34 -4.03 -4.80
C GLY A 33 -5.28 -5.20 -5.08
N MET A 34 -5.27 -6.23 -4.24
CA MET A 34 -6.17 -7.37 -4.39
C MET A 34 -7.63 -7.01 -4.14
N LEU A 35 -7.91 -6.17 -3.15
CA LEU A 35 -9.28 -5.70 -2.88
C LEU A 35 -9.85 -4.91 -4.07
N ILE A 36 -9.03 -4.10 -4.71
CA ILE A 36 -9.41 -3.39 -5.94
C ILE A 36 -9.64 -4.38 -7.09
N SER A 37 -8.77 -5.37 -7.26
CA SER A 37 -8.83 -6.32 -8.37
C SER A 37 -9.98 -7.33 -8.26
N GLU A 38 -10.49 -7.61 -7.07
CA GLU A 38 -11.70 -8.43 -6.88
C GLU A 38 -12.89 -7.89 -7.67
N ASN A 39 -12.93 -6.58 -7.94
CA ASN A 39 -13.97 -5.93 -8.73
C ASN A 39 -13.64 -5.86 -10.24
N ASN A 40 -12.35 -5.85 -10.60
CA ASN A 40 -11.86 -5.61 -11.96
C ASN A 40 -10.80 -6.63 -12.34
N GLN A 41 -11.11 -7.91 -12.25
CA GLN A 41 -10.15 -9.01 -12.45
C GLN A 41 -9.36 -8.94 -13.76
N GLU A 42 -9.91 -8.33 -14.80
CA GLU A 42 -9.27 -8.27 -16.11
C GLU A 42 -8.33 -7.06 -16.30
N LEU A 43 -8.54 -5.97 -15.57
CA LEU A 43 -7.83 -4.71 -15.83
C LEU A 43 -6.61 -4.48 -14.93
N TYR A 44 -6.64 -4.97 -13.71
CA TYR A 44 -5.57 -4.72 -12.75
C TYR A 44 -4.29 -5.53 -13.02
N GLY A 45 -4.43 -6.74 -13.55
CA GLY A 45 -3.30 -7.62 -13.87
C GLY A 45 -2.46 -7.18 -15.09
N GLN A 46 -3.05 -6.41 -15.99
CA GLN A 46 -2.41 -5.99 -17.24
C GLN A 46 -1.80 -4.59 -17.20
N ASN A 47 -2.27 -3.72 -16.31
CA ASN A 47 -1.86 -2.33 -16.23
C ASN A 47 -1.58 -1.93 -14.78
N LYS A 48 -0.31 -2.03 -14.36
CA LYS A 48 0.15 -1.49 -13.08
C LYS A 48 0.12 0.04 -13.00
N TYR A 49 -0.21 0.72 -14.09
CA TYR A 49 -0.49 2.13 -14.10
C TYR A 49 -1.97 2.31 -13.83
N VAL A 50 -2.26 2.86 -12.66
CA VAL A 50 -3.63 3.13 -12.27
C VAL A 50 -4.16 4.26 -13.15
N ALA A 51 -4.85 3.90 -14.24
CA ALA A 51 -5.44 4.85 -15.16
C ALA A 51 -6.54 5.70 -14.48
N ASP A 52 -7.16 5.18 -13.41
CA ASP A 52 -8.23 5.84 -12.68
C ASP A 52 -8.07 5.65 -11.16
N LYS A 53 -7.17 6.46 -10.56
CA LYS A 53 -6.94 6.45 -9.11
C LYS A 53 -8.20 6.73 -8.31
N LYS A 54 -9.02 7.66 -8.75
CA LYS A 54 -10.23 8.10 -8.06
C LYS A 54 -11.25 6.97 -7.95
N SER A 55 -11.47 6.25 -9.05
CA SER A 55 -12.36 5.08 -9.07
C SER A 55 -11.81 3.94 -8.20
N ASN A 56 -10.52 3.68 -8.29
CA ASN A 56 -9.87 2.64 -7.49
C ASN A 56 -9.91 2.93 -5.99
N GLN A 57 -9.74 4.18 -5.58
CA GLN A 57 -9.86 4.57 -4.18
C GLN A 57 -11.29 4.39 -3.67
N ALA A 58 -12.30 4.77 -4.46
CA ALA A 58 -13.70 4.57 -4.10
C ALA A 58 -14.04 3.07 -3.94
N ILE A 59 -13.56 2.23 -4.85
CA ILE A 59 -13.70 0.77 -4.78
C ILE A 59 -13.03 0.24 -3.50
N LEU A 60 -11.82 0.69 -3.23
CA LEU A 60 -11.08 0.26 -2.04
C LEU A 60 -11.80 0.62 -0.75
N ILE A 61 -12.29 1.83 -0.62
CA ILE A 61 -13.07 2.29 0.55
C ILE A 61 -14.29 1.39 0.76
N GLU A 62 -15.05 1.13 -0.29
CA GLU A 62 -16.22 0.24 -0.23
C GLU A 62 -15.84 -1.17 0.21
N ARG A 63 -14.77 -1.73 -0.36
CA ARG A 63 -14.28 -3.07 0.01
C ARG A 63 -13.82 -3.16 1.45
N ILE A 64 -13.13 -2.13 1.92
CA ILE A 64 -12.71 -2.03 3.31
C ILE A 64 -13.92 -2.02 4.26
N GLU A 65 -14.95 -1.24 3.96
CA GLU A 65 -16.18 -1.21 4.75
C GLU A 65 -16.87 -2.58 4.79
N GLN A 66 -16.90 -3.29 3.67
CA GLN A 66 -17.43 -4.65 3.62
C GLN A 66 -16.60 -5.62 4.48
N LYS A 67 -15.27 -5.54 4.42
CA LYS A 67 -14.39 -6.39 5.24
C LYS A 67 -14.53 -6.11 6.73
N LEU A 68 -14.71 -4.85 7.13
CA LEU A 68 -14.91 -4.48 8.53
C LEU A 68 -16.19 -5.06 9.15
N LYS A 69 -17.18 -5.39 8.34
CA LYS A 69 -18.39 -6.10 8.82
C LYS A 69 -18.11 -7.52 9.27
N SER A 70 -17.13 -8.19 8.62
CA SER A 70 -16.75 -9.56 8.94
C SER A 70 -15.53 -9.66 9.86
N PHE A 71 -14.64 -8.69 9.75
CA PHE A 71 -13.38 -8.65 10.48
C PHE A 71 -13.21 -7.27 11.12
N PRO A 72 -13.47 -7.12 12.43
CA PRO A 72 -13.40 -5.82 13.10
C PRO A 72 -11.99 -5.22 13.16
N ARG A 73 -10.97 -6.05 12.91
CA ARG A 73 -9.57 -5.62 12.81
C ARG A 73 -8.84 -6.48 11.78
N PHE A 74 -8.05 -5.84 10.92
CA PHE A 74 -7.18 -6.53 9.97
C PHE A 74 -5.97 -5.67 9.58
N PHE A 75 -4.95 -6.34 9.03
CA PHE A 75 -3.81 -5.66 8.39
C PHE A 75 -4.18 -5.33 6.94
N LEU A 76 -3.86 -4.13 6.53
CA LEU A 76 -4.00 -3.70 5.13
C LEU A 76 -2.63 -3.32 4.56
N ASP A 77 -2.18 -4.05 3.57
CA ASP A 77 -0.99 -3.76 2.78
C ASP A 77 -1.34 -2.71 1.72
N GLY A 78 -0.62 -1.61 1.70
CA GLY A 78 -0.88 -0.54 0.73
C GLY A 78 0.26 0.45 0.60
N HIS A 79 -0.03 1.56 -0.06
CA HIS A 79 0.92 2.60 -0.39
C HIS A 79 0.33 3.99 -0.14
N PHE A 80 1.19 4.96 0.15
CA PHE A 80 0.87 6.38 0.07
C PHE A 80 1.18 6.94 -1.32
N CYS A 81 2.12 6.33 -2.01
CA CYS A 81 2.53 6.69 -3.36
C CYS A 81 2.63 5.46 -4.26
N ILE A 82 2.27 5.63 -5.50
CA ILE A 82 2.42 4.62 -6.56
C ILE A 82 3.22 5.22 -7.72
N PHE A 83 3.73 4.39 -8.61
CA PHE A 83 4.29 4.89 -9.85
C PHE A 83 3.18 5.19 -10.87
N LYS A 84 3.26 6.36 -11.49
CA LYS A 84 2.58 6.64 -12.75
C LYS A 84 3.51 6.36 -13.94
N LYS A 85 3.00 6.51 -15.16
CA LYS A 85 3.75 6.30 -16.40
C LYS A 85 5.11 7.01 -16.36
N GLY A 86 6.17 6.30 -16.73
CA GLY A 86 7.54 6.80 -16.67
C GLY A 86 8.22 6.61 -15.30
N ASN A 87 7.64 5.78 -14.43
CA ASN A 87 8.16 5.51 -13.08
C ASN A 87 8.38 6.77 -12.24
N ILE A 88 7.42 7.68 -12.35
CA ILE A 88 7.39 8.90 -11.56
C ILE A 88 6.47 8.68 -10.35
N PRO A 89 6.89 9.01 -9.12
CA PRO A 89 6.03 8.89 -7.94
C PRO A 89 4.77 9.71 -8.09
N ASP A 90 3.63 9.10 -7.76
CA ASP A 90 2.32 9.71 -7.80
C ASP A 90 1.63 9.52 -6.45
N ILE A 91 1.25 10.63 -5.83
CA ILE A 91 0.70 10.66 -4.49
C ILE A 91 -0.77 10.24 -4.52
N LEU A 92 -1.14 9.30 -3.64
CA LEU A 92 -2.55 8.98 -3.43
C LEU A 92 -3.23 10.09 -2.62
N PRO A 93 -4.50 10.42 -2.92
CA PRO A 93 -5.22 11.46 -2.18
C PRO A 93 -5.33 11.13 -0.69
N LEU A 94 -4.81 12.03 0.17
CA LEU A 94 -4.81 11.81 1.61
C LEU A 94 -6.22 11.82 2.20
N ASP A 95 -7.13 12.60 1.62
CA ASP A 95 -8.54 12.63 2.05
C ASP A 95 -9.23 11.28 1.84
N ASP A 96 -8.90 10.58 0.77
CA ASP A 96 -9.42 9.23 0.49
C ASP A 96 -8.86 8.22 1.51
N LEU A 97 -7.56 8.31 1.78
CA LEU A 97 -6.92 7.45 2.79
C LEU A 97 -7.49 7.69 4.19
N ALA A 98 -7.84 8.93 4.52
CA ALA A 98 -8.43 9.27 5.81
C ALA A 98 -9.81 8.61 6.03
N GLN A 99 -10.53 8.26 4.97
CA GLN A 99 -11.81 7.57 5.04
C GLN A 99 -11.69 6.07 5.33
N MET A 100 -10.47 5.53 5.35
CA MET A 100 -10.24 4.08 5.49
C MET A 100 -10.14 3.61 6.95
N HIS A 101 -10.35 4.50 7.92
CA HIS A 101 -10.39 4.16 9.36
C HIS A 101 -9.13 3.48 9.90
N PHE A 102 -7.95 3.99 9.55
CA PHE A 102 -6.69 3.46 10.06
C PHE A 102 -6.59 3.68 11.58
N GLU A 103 -6.27 2.60 12.30
CA GLU A 103 -5.99 2.63 13.74
C GLU A 103 -4.54 3.06 14.00
N LYS A 104 -3.63 2.55 13.20
CA LYS A 104 -2.20 2.85 13.24
C LYS A 104 -1.54 2.51 11.91
N ILE A 105 -0.37 3.06 11.70
CA ILE A 105 0.41 2.90 10.48
C ILE A 105 1.78 2.33 10.83
N PHE A 106 2.19 1.29 10.12
CA PHE A 106 3.57 0.81 10.10
C PHE A 106 4.19 1.12 8.75
N LEU A 107 5.27 1.89 8.73
CA LEU A 107 6.01 2.22 7.53
C LEU A 107 7.25 1.34 7.43
N LEU A 108 7.27 0.42 6.49
CA LEU A 108 8.40 -0.45 6.25
C LEU A 108 9.43 0.25 5.38
N GLU A 109 10.68 0.14 5.80
CA GLU A 109 11.82 0.68 5.06
C GLU A 109 12.83 -0.43 4.79
N ALA A 110 13.53 -0.32 3.67
CA ALA A 110 14.66 -1.16 3.30
C ALA A 110 15.63 -0.35 2.45
N ALA A 111 16.87 -0.82 2.36
CA ALA A 111 17.85 -0.17 1.48
C ALA A 111 17.37 -0.20 0.02
N PRO A 112 17.52 0.88 -0.73
CA PRO A 112 17.12 0.92 -2.15
C PRO A 112 17.67 -0.22 -2.98
N SER A 113 18.92 -0.61 -2.74
CA SER A 113 19.56 -1.75 -3.42
C SER A 113 18.87 -3.08 -3.14
N GLN A 114 18.37 -3.29 -1.92
CA GLN A 114 17.63 -4.49 -1.56
C GLN A 114 16.25 -4.51 -2.22
N ILE A 115 15.58 -3.36 -2.27
CA ILE A 115 14.30 -3.21 -2.97
C ILE A 115 14.46 -3.52 -4.45
N LEU A 116 15.51 -3.03 -5.11
CA LEU A 116 15.81 -3.34 -6.51
C LEU A 116 15.99 -4.84 -6.74
N LYS A 117 16.72 -5.52 -5.87
CA LYS A 117 16.89 -6.98 -5.94
C LYS A 117 15.58 -7.72 -5.81
N ASN A 118 14.77 -7.32 -4.85
CA ASN A 118 13.45 -7.92 -4.59
C ASN A 118 12.52 -7.74 -5.80
N LEU A 119 12.48 -6.56 -6.39
CA LEU A 119 11.65 -6.27 -7.56
C LEU A 119 12.12 -7.03 -8.80
N LYS A 120 13.41 -7.10 -9.03
CA LYS A 120 13.98 -7.88 -10.14
C LYS A 120 13.63 -9.36 -10.02
N LYS A 121 13.73 -9.92 -8.82
CA LYS A 121 13.37 -11.31 -8.54
C LYS A 121 11.90 -11.59 -8.74
N ARG A 122 11.02 -10.65 -8.33
CA ARG A 122 9.58 -10.81 -8.38
C ARG A 122 8.99 -10.60 -9.78
N ASP A 123 9.34 -9.48 -10.41
CA ASP A 123 8.71 -9.00 -11.65
C ASP A 123 9.62 -9.10 -12.88
N GLY A 124 10.92 -9.37 -12.69
CA GLY A 124 11.90 -9.33 -13.77
C GLY A 124 12.17 -7.93 -14.33
N LYS A 125 11.56 -6.89 -13.74
CA LYS A 125 11.68 -5.51 -14.21
C LYS A 125 12.94 -4.85 -13.64
N ASN A 126 13.58 -4.06 -14.48
CA ASN A 126 14.70 -3.22 -14.09
C ASN A 126 14.21 -1.79 -13.83
N TYR A 127 14.14 -1.43 -12.56
CA TYR A 127 13.93 -0.05 -12.15
C TYR A 127 15.27 0.65 -11.96
N SER A 128 15.36 1.94 -12.21
CA SER A 128 16.54 2.71 -11.86
C SER A 128 16.61 2.93 -10.34
N LEU A 129 17.82 3.01 -9.82
CA LEU A 129 18.04 3.35 -8.41
C LEU A 129 17.39 4.70 -8.06
N ALA A 130 17.58 5.68 -8.94
CA ALA A 130 17.00 7.02 -8.75
C ALA A 130 15.45 7.00 -8.66
N SER A 131 14.78 6.18 -9.48
CA SER A 131 13.32 6.04 -9.43
C SER A 131 12.87 5.42 -8.11
N ILE A 132 13.57 4.41 -7.63
CA ILE A 132 13.25 3.75 -6.35
C ILE A 132 13.52 4.70 -5.18
N GLU A 133 14.63 5.41 -5.17
CA GLU A 133 14.92 6.41 -4.14
C GLU A 133 13.85 7.51 -4.10
N ALA A 134 13.44 8.00 -5.27
CA ALA A 134 12.37 8.99 -5.36
C ALA A 134 11.03 8.47 -4.81
N LEU A 135 10.70 7.22 -5.09
CA LEU A 135 9.48 6.60 -4.58
C LEU A 135 9.53 6.42 -3.06
N ILE A 136 10.66 5.95 -2.53
CA ILE A 136 10.87 5.82 -1.07
C ILE A 136 10.69 7.17 -0.37
N MET A 137 11.32 8.22 -0.89
CA MET A 137 11.21 9.55 -0.32
C MET A 137 9.78 10.07 -0.33
N ALA A 138 9.07 9.88 -1.45
CA ALA A 138 7.68 10.29 -1.57
C ALA A 138 6.77 9.50 -0.62
N GLU A 139 6.93 8.19 -0.54
CA GLU A 139 6.17 7.32 0.38
C GLU A 139 6.35 7.75 1.84
N ASN A 140 7.60 7.90 2.26
CA ASN A 140 7.93 8.29 3.63
C ASN A 140 7.38 9.67 3.97
N LYS A 141 7.57 10.63 3.09
CA LYS A 141 7.05 11.99 3.27
C LYS A 141 5.53 12.01 3.44
N GLN A 142 4.82 11.28 2.58
CA GLN A 142 3.36 11.23 2.65
C GLN A 142 2.86 10.50 3.90
N ALA A 143 3.54 9.47 4.36
CA ALA A 143 3.22 8.80 5.62
C ALA A 143 3.30 9.76 6.81
N TYR A 144 4.36 10.56 6.90
CA TYR A 144 4.51 11.56 7.95
C TYR A 144 3.44 12.65 7.86
N ILE A 145 3.19 13.20 6.67
CA ILE A 145 2.16 14.24 6.45
C ILE A 145 0.80 13.70 6.88
N PHE A 146 0.48 12.49 6.48
CA PHE A 146 -0.79 11.85 6.82
C PHE A 146 -0.94 11.65 8.33
N SER A 147 0.08 11.11 8.99
CA SER A 147 0.08 10.90 10.44
C SER A 147 -0.10 12.22 11.20
N GLU A 148 0.62 13.27 10.81
CA GLU A 148 0.49 14.60 11.42
C GLU A 148 -0.93 15.19 11.24
N ALA A 149 -1.47 15.08 10.03
CA ALA A 149 -2.79 15.64 9.72
C ALA A 149 -3.95 14.89 10.39
N THR A 150 -3.83 13.58 10.57
CA THR A 150 -4.90 12.73 11.11
C THR A 150 -4.71 12.36 12.58
N HIS A 151 -3.55 12.59 13.14
CA HIS A 151 -3.14 12.13 14.49
C HIS A 151 -3.13 10.60 14.63
N ILE A 152 -3.10 9.88 13.52
CA ILE A 152 -2.96 8.41 13.53
C ILE A 152 -1.50 8.06 13.80
N PRO A 153 -1.21 7.20 14.80
CA PRO A 153 0.17 6.85 15.13
C PRO A 153 0.92 6.20 13.97
N LEU A 154 2.15 6.64 13.74
CA LEU A 154 3.08 6.12 12.74
C LEU A 154 4.30 5.50 13.43
N TYR A 155 4.65 4.29 13.04
CA TYR A 155 5.79 3.52 13.57
C TYR A 155 6.73 3.12 12.44
#